data_661c189984f48b69155833113e241a23
#
_entry.id   661c189984f48b69155833113e241a23
#
_cell.length_a   1.000
_cell.length_b   1.000
_cell.length_c   1.000
_cell.angle_alpha   90.00
_cell.angle_beta   90.00
_cell.angle_gamma   90.00
#
_symmetry.space_group_name_H-M   'P 1'
#
loop_
_entity.id
_entity.type
_entity.pdbx_description
1 polymer ?
#
loop_
_entity_poly.entity_id
_entity_poly.type
_entity_poly.pdbx_seq_one_letter_code
_entity_poly.pdbx_strand_id
1 'polypeptide(L)'
;MNKIEIIETLPKVQVLDLMEILLKKVNFKNIRRDNFVIRAEEESTFRDIEHAFVCMCERLSGNIEMESIYQLIQNIRDKDAVHVITIVSNYNITAGFQKSLNTHFPHVKIEYIGRNDVISLVDRVFPDYWRHDDAALIEYEHQYESVRDSENQLKLLHLPTDKMQKLMSIFVQPTLIEEMEDVQTHTLMRKRLEMKDLINSRKNAIISGVAGSGKSTLLYNIGLNFSKENATIANDGKKKIPIFITAMDLINHQKDVKQVIETKTITIGLSFLELVERYEIILLVDSIDEFESDRQKKVIQQLENLSKNKGIKYILATRHENMFREHITRKDAHFCSISRFNVEQIRRFVNAFLPDEEKANDLLDALRENKLIERLPITPLTLSLISILFDETDYEIPATITDIYAKFNDLVNGRGIVSSKIEYIDINFRERILSIYGYHLMTRKDHQPLLYDEFIDFFVDKFA
;
A
#
# COMPACT_ATOMS: atom_id res chain seq x y z
N MET A 1 29.83 9.54 0.36
CA MET A 1 29.38 10.78 1.05
C MET A 1 29.63 10.64 2.54
N ASN A 2 30.04 11.70 3.26
CA ASN A 2 30.21 11.63 4.72
C ASN A 2 28.79 11.61 5.37
N LYS A 3 28.62 10.82 6.45
CA LYS A 3 27.34 10.75 7.21
C LYS A 3 26.76 12.13 7.54
N ILE A 4 27.63 13.09 7.83
CA ILE A 4 27.26 14.48 8.10
C ILE A 4 26.59 15.12 6.89
N GLU A 5 27.19 14.99 5.71
CA GLU A 5 26.65 15.54 4.46
C GLU A 5 25.31 14.91 4.10
N ILE A 6 25.18 13.59 4.31
CA ILE A 6 23.93 12.89 4.07
C ILE A 6 22.81 13.51 4.92
N ILE A 7 23.01 13.64 6.23
CA ILE A 7 21.98 14.18 7.11
C ILE A 7 21.68 15.66 6.83
N GLU A 8 22.70 16.50 6.59
CA GLU A 8 22.50 17.94 6.32
C GLU A 8 21.77 18.21 4.99
N THR A 9 21.88 17.32 4.01
CA THR A 9 21.25 17.49 2.70
C THR A 9 19.84 16.91 2.62
N LEU A 10 19.37 16.23 3.67
CA LEU A 10 18.03 15.65 3.68
C LEU A 10 16.95 16.76 3.60
N PRO A 11 16.00 16.65 2.64
CA PRO A 11 14.80 17.47 2.64
C PRO A 11 13.98 17.26 3.93
N LYS A 12 13.21 18.26 4.33
CA LYS A 12 12.40 18.21 5.55
C LYS A 12 11.49 17.00 5.67
N VAL A 13 10.89 16.59 4.56
CA VAL A 13 10.03 15.40 4.50
C VAL A 13 10.81 14.13 4.84
N GLN A 14 12.01 13.99 4.30
CA GLN A 14 12.87 12.81 4.54
C GLN A 14 13.42 12.78 5.98
N VAL A 15 13.65 13.93 6.60
CA VAL A 15 14.00 14.00 8.03
C VAL A 15 12.83 13.49 8.89
N LEU A 16 11.61 13.87 8.57
CA LEU A 16 10.41 13.36 9.25
C LEU A 16 10.25 11.85 9.05
N ASP A 17 10.40 11.37 7.83
CA ASP A 17 10.28 9.94 7.51
C ASP A 17 11.36 9.13 8.23
N LEU A 18 12.60 9.62 8.24
CA LEU A 18 13.70 9.00 9.00
C LEU A 18 13.39 8.95 10.49
N MET A 19 12.94 10.06 11.07
CA MET A 19 12.58 10.11 12.49
C MET A 19 11.45 9.15 12.83
N GLU A 20 10.43 9.05 11.99
CA GLU A 20 9.34 8.09 12.20
C GLU A 20 9.84 6.63 12.23
N ILE A 21 10.75 6.27 11.32
CA ILE A 21 11.38 4.95 11.30
C ILE A 21 12.20 4.73 12.58
N LEU A 22 13.02 5.71 12.96
CA LEU A 22 13.85 5.62 14.17
C LEU A 22 13.00 5.45 15.43
N LEU A 23 11.90 6.21 15.56
CA LEU A 23 10.97 6.10 16.68
C LEU A 23 10.33 4.70 16.77
N LYS A 24 9.92 4.12 15.63
CA LYS A 24 9.44 2.74 15.57
C LYS A 24 10.49 1.75 16.03
N LYS A 25 11.75 1.92 15.61
CA LYS A 25 12.87 1.03 15.99
C LYS A 25 13.29 1.17 17.47
N VAL A 26 13.03 2.29 18.13
CA VAL A 26 13.23 2.46 19.57
C VAL A 26 11.95 2.25 20.40
N ASN A 27 10.95 1.57 19.82
CA ASN A 27 9.73 1.10 20.47
C ASN A 27 8.75 2.19 20.94
N PHE A 28 8.76 3.37 20.32
CA PHE A 28 7.66 4.31 20.49
C PHE A 28 6.37 3.75 19.84
N LYS A 29 5.24 3.99 20.50
CA LYS A 29 3.90 3.55 20.05
C LYS A 29 3.07 4.75 19.59
N ASN A 30 1.92 4.46 18.94
CA ASN A 30 0.92 5.45 18.54
C ASN A 30 1.49 6.64 17.76
N ILE A 31 2.47 6.36 16.87
CA ILE A 31 3.17 7.38 16.10
C ILE A 31 2.19 8.01 15.10
N ARG A 32 2.00 9.34 15.23
CA ARG A 32 1.13 10.15 14.37
C ARG A 32 1.91 11.35 13.85
N ARG A 33 1.72 11.69 12.59
CA ARG A 33 2.37 12.82 11.95
C ARG A 33 1.35 13.92 11.67
N ASP A 34 1.68 15.15 12.05
CA ASP A 34 0.92 16.35 11.76
C ASP A 34 1.90 17.42 11.27
N ASN A 35 1.88 17.73 9.97
CA ASN A 35 2.79 18.66 9.30
C ASN A 35 4.29 18.39 9.65
N PHE A 36 4.85 19.17 10.60
CA PHE A 36 6.25 19.13 10.99
C PHE A 36 6.48 18.50 12.37
N VAL A 37 5.43 17.96 12.95
CA VAL A 37 5.43 17.38 14.29
C VAL A 37 5.09 15.91 14.19
N ILE A 38 5.90 15.07 14.83
CA ILE A 38 5.59 13.67 15.05
C ILE A 38 5.21 13.52 16.51
N ARG A 39 4.01 13.01 16.78
CA ARG A 39 3.58 12.61 18.12
C ARG A 39 3.79 11.13 18.29
N ALA A 40 4.30 10.74 19.45
CA ALA A 40 4.55 9.35 19.76
C ALA A 40 4.49 9.15 21.28
N GLU A 41 4.13 7.93 21.69
CA GLU A 41 4.02 7.54 23.09
C GLU A 41 5.19 6.64 23.47
N GLU A 42 5.86 6.99 24.56
CA GLU A 42 6.86 6.15 25.21
C GLU A 42 6.20 5.36 26.34
N GLU A 43 6.30 4.03 26.31
CA GLU A 43 5.77 3.16 27.35
C GLU A 43 6.58 3.29 28.63
N SER A 44 5.93 3.69 29.71
CA SER A 44 6.54 3.78 31.04
C SER A 44 5.81 2.89 32.04
N THR A 45 6.49 2.47 33.12
CA THR A 45 5.96 1.56 34.14
C THR A 45 4.69 2.08 34.83
N PHE A 46 4.48 3.39 34.87
CA PHE A 46 3.34 3.98 35.60
C PHE A 46 2.32 4.67 34.70
N ARG A 47 2.72 5.24 33.56
CA ARG A 47 1.85 5.82 32.55
C ARG A 47 2.65 6.06 31.28
N ASP A 48 1.96 6.06 30.14
CA ASP A 48 2.57 6.42 28.86
C ASP A 48 2.91 7.91 28.84
N ILE A 49 4.08 8.22 28.29
CA ILE A 49 4.58 9.60 28.18
C ILE A 49 4.39 10.03 26.72
N GLU A 50 3.58 11.06 26.50
CA GLU A 50 3.38 11.61 25.17
C GLU A 50 4.50 12.60 24.82
N HIS A 51 5.16 12.34 23.69
CA HIS A 51 6.21 13.15 23.10
C HIS A 51 5.74 13.86 21.84
N ALA A 52 6.19 15.10 21.64
CA ALA A 52 6.08 15.81 20.39
C ALA A 52 7.47 16.08 19.81
N PHE A 53 7.80 15.47 18.69
CA PHE A 53 9.06 15.69 17.97
C PHE A 53 8.85 16.73 16.89
N VAL A 54 9.47 17.89 17.04
CA VAL A 54 9.40 19.03 16.12
C VAL A 54 10.61 18.99 15.21
N CYS A 55 10.42 18.59 13.95
CA CYS A 55 11.51 18.43 12.98
C CYS A 55 11.77 19.73 12.22
N MET A 56 12.98 20.21 12.29
CA MET A 56 13.47 21.45 11.69
C MET A 56 14.65 21.18 10.77
N CYS A 57 14.60 21.70 9.56
CA CYS A 57 15.61 21.47 8.52
C CYS A 57 16.36 22.75 8.12
N GLU A 58 16.52 23.67 9.05
CA GLU A 58 17.18 24.94 8.86
C GLU A 58 18.30 25.11 9.89
N ARG A 59 19.34 25.87 9.53
CA ARG A 59 20.41 26.19 10.49
C ARG A 59 19.84 27.09 11.57
N LEU A 60 19.62 26.51 12.76
CA LEU A 60 19.09 27.23 13.91
C LEU A 60 20.13 28.18 14.52
N SER A 61 20.41 29.31 13.85
CA SER A 61 21.48 30.24 14.22
C SER A 61 21.07 31.71 14.30
N GLY A 62 19.78 32.05 14.14
CA GLY A 62 19.35 33.45 14.06
C GLY A 62 18.07 33.82 14.82
N ASN A 63 17.86 35.10 15.09
CA ASN A 63 16.72 35.64 15.86
C ASN A 63 15.37 35.60 15.11
N ILE A 64 15.36 35.47 13.80
CA ILE A 64 14.14 35.61 12.97
C ILE A 64 13.28 34.32 13.02
N GLU A 65 13.88 33.18 13.26
CA GLU A 65 13.19 31.88 13.29
C GLU A 65 12.62 31.54 14.68
N MET A 66 13.11 32.17 15.73
CA MET A 66 12.73 31.88 17.11
C MET A 66 11.25 32.16 17.37
N GLU A 67 10.65 33.20 16.79
CA GLU A 67 9.24 33.54 16.97
C GLU A 67 8.32 32.45 16.42
N SER A 68 8.62 31.94 15.25
CA SER A 68 7.85 30.82 14.63
C SER A 68 7.91 29.55 15.49
N ILE A 69 9.07 29.29 16.08
CA ILE A 69 9.27 28.14 16.98
C ILE A 69 8.52 28.36 18.29
N TYR A 70 8.55 29.56 18.84
CA TYR A 70 7.79 29.89 20.04
C TYR A 70 6.30 29.67 19.82
N GLN A 71 5.74 30.18 18.72
CA GLN A 71 4.34 30.01 18.39
C GLN A 71 3.99 28.50 18.19
N LEU A 72 4.87 27.73 17.56
CA LEU A 72 4.66 26.31 17.36
C LEU A 72 4.66 25.54 18.69
N ILE A 73 5.63 25.78 19.57
CA ILE A 73 5.70 25.17 20.91
C ILE A 73 4.48 25.55 21.74
N GLN A 74 4.06 26.82 21.69
CA GLN A 74 2.87 27.31 22.39
C GLN A 74 1.61 26.58 21.87
N ASN A 75 1.45 26.45 20.56
CA ASN A 75 0.33 25.74 19.96
C ASN A 75 0.28 24.25 20.32
N ILE A 76 1.42 23.58 20.39
CA ILE A 76 1.50 22.19 20.83
C ILE A 76 1.06 22.06 22.30
N ARG A 77 1.53 22.96 23.15
CA ARG A 77 1.21 22.97 24.57
C ARG A 77 -0.27 23.27 24.84
N ASP A 78 -0.86 24.21 24.09
CA ASP A 78 -2.23 24.68 24.33
C ASP A 78 -3.29 23.67 23.82
N LYS A 79 -2.92 22.80 22.90
CA LYS A 79 -3.85 21.84 22.28
C LYS A 79 -3.79 20.45 22.87
N ASP A 80 -2.66 20.06 23.44
CA ASP A 80 -2.37 18.65 23.73
C ASP A 80 -1.74 18.44 25.14
N ALA A 81 -1.98 17.27 25.72
CA ALA A 81 -1.37 16.84 26.97
C ALA A 81 0.09 16.35 26.79
N VAL A 82 0.86 16.97 25.90
CA VAL A 82 2.24 16.58 25.61
C VAL A 82 3.14 16.80 26.83
N HIS A 83 3.90 15.76 27.22
CA HIS A 83 4.77 15.78 28.39
C HIS A 83 6.19 16.25 28.06
N VAL A 84 6.67 15.92 26.86
CA VAL A 84 8.02 16.24 26.41
C VAL A 84 7.97 16.77 24.97
N ILE A 85 8.63 17.89 24.72
CA ILE A 85 8.82 18.42 23.37
C ILE A 85 10.27 18.23 22.97
N THR A 86 10.52 17.51 21.89
CA THR A 86 11.85 17.23 21.37
C THR A 86 12.07 18.00 20.07
N ILE A 87 13.01 18.93 20.07
CA ILE A 87 13.44 19.65 18.86
C ILE A 87 14.45 18.78 18.12
N VAL A 88 14.11 18.40 16.90
CA VAL A 88 14.96 17.60 16.03
C VAL A 88 15.47 18.46 14.88
N SER A 89 16.78 18.41 14.59
CA SER A 89 17.38 19.13 13.47
C SER A 89 18.40 18.28 12.73
N ASN A 90 18.40 18.40 11.41
CA ASN A 90 19.47 17.85 10.57
C ASN A 90 20.76 18.69 10.60
N TYR A 91 20.77 19.78 11.37
CA TYR A 91 21.96 20.59 11.68
C TYR A 91 22.27 20.56 13.17
N ASN A 92 23.45 21.04 13.55
CA ASN A 92 23.78 21.19 14.96
C ASN A 92 22.93 22.28 15.64
N ILE A 93 22.40 21.96 16.80
CA ILE A 93 21.63 22.89 17.62
C ILE A 93 22.60 23.60 18.56
N THR A 94 22.70 24.94 18.46
CA THR A 94 23.64 25.73 19.26
C THR A 94 23.20 25.83 20.72
N ALA A 95 24.16 25.95 21.64
CA ALA A 95 23.87 26.17 23.07
C ALA A 95 23.10 27.46 23.34
N GLY A 96 23.34 28.51 22.52
CA GLY A 96 22.60 29.76 22.57
C GLY A 96 21.11 29.57 22.26
N PHE A 97 20.79 28.81 21.22
CA PHE A 97 19.41 28.47 20.86
C PHE A 97 18.70 27.69 21.97
N GLN A 98 19.36 26.64 22.51
CA GLN A 98 18.81 25.87 23.61
C GLN A 98 18.54 26.73 24.86
N LYS A 99 19.48 27.62 25.20
CA LYS A 99 19.33 28.54 26.34
C LYS A 99 18.16 29.50 26.13
N SER A 100 17.98 30.07 24.93
CA SER A 100 16.86 30.94 24.62
C SER A 100 15.51 30.24 24.78
N LEU A 101 15.35 29.01 24.22
CA LEU A 101 14.13 28.24 24.35
C LEU A 101 13.83 27.84 25.79
N ASN A 102 14.81 27.35 26.53
CA ASN A 102 14.63 26.97 27.93
C ASN A 102 14.31 28.17 28.82
N THR A 103 14.83 29.35 28.49
CA THR A 103 14.50 30.61 29.20
C THR A 103 13.06 31.08 28.91
N HIS A 104 12.60 30.88 27.67
CA HIS A 104 11.25 31.26 27.25
C HIS A 104 10.17 30.30 27.78
N PHE A 105 10.49 29.01 27.88
CA PHE A 105 9.61 27.95 28.35
C PHE A 105 10.15 27.23 29.60
N PRO A 106 10.30 27.89 30.75
CA PRO A 106 10.98 27.30 31.92
C PRO A 106 10.25 26.10 32.55
N HIS A 107 8.95 25.94 32.22
CA HIS A 107 8.11 24.86 32.77
C HIS A 107 7.82 23.74 31.76
N VAL A 108 8.42 23.80 30.58
CA VAL A 108 8.26 22.78 29.53
C VAL A 108 9.54 21.96 29.48
N LYS A 109 9.40 20.64 29.53
CA LYS A 109 10.55 19.74 29.30
C LYS A 109 10.86 19.73 27.80
N ILE A 110 11.95 20.39 27.41
CA ILE A 110 12.42 20.46 26.04
C ILE A 110 13.70 19.65 25.93
N GLU A 111 13.71 18.70 24.99
CA GLU A 111 14.87 17.89 24.63
C GLU A 111 15.36 18.30 23.24
N TYR A 112 16.62 18.01 22.93
CA TYR A 112 17.27 18.45 21.69
C TYR A 112 17.99 17.28 21.05
N ILE A 113 17.66 16.99 19.79
CA ILE A 113 18.30 16.01 18.94
C ILE A 113 18.88 16.74 17.74
N GLY A 114 20.17 17.05 17.81
CA GLY A 114 20.90 17.67 16.70
C GLY A 114 21.43 16.61 15.70
N ARG A 115 22.07 17.09 14.64
CA ARG A 115 22.65 16.24 13.60
C ARG A 115 23.46 15.06 14.15
N ASN A 116 24.37 15.31 15.09
CA ASN A 116 25.23 14.26 15.65
C ASN A 116 24.44 13.23 16.46
N ASP A 117 23.37 13.66 17.12
CA ASP A 117 22.48 12.76 17.87
C ASP A 117 21.65 11.90 16.90
N VAL A 118 21.17 12.49 15.79
CA VAL A 118 20.50 11.73 14.71
C VAL A 118 21.46 10.68 14.13
N ILE A 119 22.70 11.04 13.81
CA ILE A 119 23.73 10.10 13.31
C ILE A 119 23.95 8.99 14.32
N SER A 120 24.13 9.32 15.62
CA SER A 120 24.35 8.32 16.68
C SER A 120 23.15 7.40 16.87
N LEU A 121 21.94 7.94 16.73
CA LEU A 121 20.73 7.14 16.80
C LEU A 121 20.62 6.18 15.61
N VAL A 122 20.88 6.67 14.38
CA VAL A 122 20.93 5.84 13.17
C VAL A 122 21.98 4.73 13.33
N ASP A 123 23.20 5.06 13.76
CA ASP A 123 24.26 4.08 13.97
C ASP A 123 23.87 2.98 14.96
N ARG A 124 23.08 3.32 15.98
CA ARG A 124 22.65 2.39 17.02
C ARG A 124 21.48 1.49 16.62
N VAL A 125 20.44 2.06 15.99
CA VAL A 125 19.19 1.35 15.77
C VAL A 125 18.86 1.09 14.29
N PHE A 126 19.56 1.75 13.37
CA PHE A 126 19.36 1.60 11.95
C PHE A 126 20.68 1.76 11.16
N PRO A 127 21.76 0.98 11.49
CA PRO A 127 23.07 1.12 10.85
C PRO A 127 23.06 0.91 9.33
N ASP A 128 22.09 0.15 8.82
CA ASP A 128 21.94 -0.13 7.39
C ASP A 128 21.55 1.10 6.58
N TYR A 129 21.02 2.14 7.21
CA TYR A 129 20.76 3.45 6.57
C TYR A 129 22.00 4.03 5.85
N TRP A 130 23.20 3.75 6.36
CA TRP A 130 24.45 4.22 5.76
C TRP A 130 25.01 3.33 4.66
N ARG A 131 24.48 2.13 4.53
CA ARG A 131 24.97 1.14 3.59
C ARG A 131 24.32 1.38 2.24
N HIS A 132 25.12 1.81 1.29
CA HIS A 132 24.74 1.97 -0.12
C HIS A 132 25.09 0.72 -0.92
N ASP A 133 25.07 -0.44 -0.29
CA ASP A 133 25.44 -1.74 -0.85
C ASP A 133 24.24 -2.69 -1.00
N ASP A 134 24.52 -3.90 -1.43
CA ASP A 134 23.52 -4.96 -1.59
C ASP A 134 22.79 -5.30 -0.29
N ALA A 135 23.38 -5.05 0.88
CA ALA A 135 22.74 -5.34 2.16
C ALA A 135 21.52 -4.43 2.42
N ALA A 136 21.61 -3.15 2.04
CA ALA A 136 20.46 -2.24 2.15
C ALA A 136 19.32 -2.62 1.18
N LEU A 137 19.65 -3.11 0.00
CA LEU A 137 18.69 -3.65 -0.94
C LEU A 137 18.02 -4.92 -0.40
N ILE A 138 18.80 -5.85 0.16
CA ILE A 138 18.28 -7.09 0.78
C ILE A 138 17.34 -6.75 1.94
N GLU A 139 17.69 -5.79 2.80
CA GLU A 139 16.80 -5.34 3.89
C GLU A 139 15.51 -4.73 3.34
N TYR A 140 15.59 -3.92 2.29
CA TYR A 140 14.40 -3.40 1.60
C TYR A 140 13.52 -4.53 1.04
N GLU A 141 14.12 -5.54 0.42
CA GLU A 141 13.42 -6.70 -0.13
C GLU A 141 12.73 -7.50 0.98
N HIS A 142 13.40 -7.73 2.11
CA HIS A 142 12.81 -8.40 3.28
C HIS A 142 11.64 -7.60 3.87
N GLN A 143 11.76 -6.28 3.99
CA GLN A 143 10.67 -5.42 4.45
C GLN A 143 9.51 -5.45 3.46
N TYR A 144 9.82 -5.42 2.18
CA TYR A 144 8.84 -5.55 1.14
C TYR A 144 8.09 -6.89 1.21
N GLU A 145 8.75 -8.00 1.47
CA GLU A 145 8.13 -9.31 1.69
C GLU A 145 7.30 -9.36 2.97
N SER A 146 7.82 -8.83 4.07
CA SER A 146 7.17 -8.83 5.37
C SER A 146 5.88 -8.00 5.41
N VAL A 147 5.90 -6.78 4.90
CA VAL A 147 4.69 -5.92 4.79
C VAL A 147 3.63 -6.62 3.96
N ARG A 148 4.04 -7.30 2.92
CA ARG A 148 3.13 -8.03 2.07
C ARG A 148 2.52 -9.25 2.69
N ASP A 149 3.28 -10.03 3.41
CA ASP A 149 2.75 -11.21 4.11
C ASP A 149 1.69 -10.80 5.14
N SER A 150 1.81 -9.61 5.73
CA SER A 150 0.80 -9.08 6.66
C SER A 150 -0.44 -8.52 5.94
N GLU A 151 -0.28 -7.90 4.76
CA GLU A 151 -1.38 -7.32 3.98
C GLU A 151 -2.09 -8.37 3.11
N ASN A 152 -1.38 -9.42 2.72
CA ASN A 152 -1.88 -10.48 1.83
C ASN A 152 -2.63 -11.61 2.52
N GLN A 153 -2.95 -11.49 3.80
CA GLN A 153 -3.86 -12.42 4.45
C GLN A 153 -5.28 -12.16 3.95
N LEU A 154 -5.96 -13.23 3.53
CA LEU A 154 -7.39 -13.16 3.22
C LEU A 154 -8.14 -12.92 4.54
N LYS A 155 -8.26 -11.64 4.93
CA LYS A 155 -8.93 -11.22 6.15
C LYS A 155 -10.43 -11.21 5.89
N LEU A 156 -11.09 -12.33 6.19
CA LEU A 156 -12.53 -12.41 6.17
C LEU A 156 -13.04 -12.22 7.60
N LEU A 157 -13.92 -11.24 7.78
CA LEU A 157 -14.57 -10.99 9.07
C LEU A 157 -15.29 -12.25 9.51
N HIS A 158 -15.15 -12.62 10.79
CA HIS A 158 -15.79 -13.78 11.43
C HIS A 158 -15.39 -15.19 10.94
N LEU A 159 -14.39 -15.34 10.08
CA LEU A 159 -13.80 -16.65 9.86
C LEU A 159 -12.81 -16.98 10.99
N PRO A 160 -12.75 -18.24 11.43
CA PRO A 160 -11.73 -18.69 12.38
C PRO A 160 -10.31 -18.37 11.87
N THR A 161 -9.42 -17.98 12.78
CA THR A 161 -8.06 -17.50 12.46
C THR A 161 -7.22 -18.58 11.76
N ASP A 162 -7.50 -19.84 12.02
CA ASP A 162 -6.88 -21.03 11.40
C ASP A 162 -7.26 -21.19 9.91
N LYS A 163 -8.39 -20.63 9.48
CA LYS A 163 -8.85 -20.62 8.08
C LYS A 163 -8.34 -19.43 7.26
N MET A 164 -7.65 -18.48 7.89
CA MET A 164 -7.01 -17.36 7.17
C MET A 164 -5.82 -17.88 6.37
N GLN A 165 -6.01 -18.06 5.09
CA GLN A 165 -4.92 -18.46 4.20
C GLN A 165 -4.15 -17.25 3.70
N LYS A 166 -2.84 -17.41 3.59
CA LYS A 166 -1.99 -16.40 2.95
C LYS A 166 -2.34 -16.33 1.47
N LEU A 167 -2.65 -15.14 0.97
CA LEU A 167 -3.07 -14.92 -0.42
C LEU A 167 -2.07 -15.51 -1.42
N MET A 168 -0.76 -15.41 -1.12
CA MET A 168 0.28 -15.92 -2.00
C MET A 168 0.37 -17.44 -2.03
N SER A 169 -0.10 -18.16 -1.00
CA SER A 169 -0.13 -19.63 -0.99
C SER A 169 -1.17 -20.21 -1.96
N ILE A 170 -2.22 -19.44 -2.25
CA ILE A 170 -3.29 -19.80 -3.20
C ILE A 170 -3.16 -19.09 -4.54
N PHE A 171 -2.03 -18.41 -4.80
CA PHE A 171 -1.85 -17.66 -6.03
C PHE A 171 -1.76 -18.57 -7.25
N VAL A 172 -2.67 -18.38 -8.18
CA VAL A 172 -2.62 -18.99 -9.51
C VAL A 172 -2.39 -17.91 -10.54
N GLN A 173 -1.30 -18.03 -11.30
CA GLN A 173 -0.95 -17.02 -12.31
C GLN A 173 -2.08 -16.84 -13.32
N PRO A 174 -2.61 -15.61 -13.48
CA PRO A 174 -3.65 -15.33 -14.45
C PRO A 174 -3.10 -15.36 -15.88
N THR A 175 -3.98 -15.60 -16.85
CA THR A 175 -3.64 -15.49 -18.26
C THR A 175 -3.78 -14.02 -18.70
N LEU A 176 -2.69 -13.46 -19.21
CA LEU A 176 -2.66 -12.11 -19.77
C LEU A 176 -2.83 -12.16 -21.28
N ILE A 177 -3.72 -11.34 -21.81
CA ILE A 177 -3.97 -11.23 -23.24
C ILE A 177 -3.64 -9.80 -23.68
N GLU A 178 -2.70 -9.65 -24.59
CA GLU A 178 -2.42 -8.39 -25.27
C GLU A 178 -3.17 -8.36 -26.61
N GLU A 179 -3.91 -7.26 -26.86
CA GLU A 179 -4.51 -7.00 -28.15
C GLU A 179 -3.55 -6.18 -29.01
N MET A 180 -3.11 -6.76 -30.10
CA MET A 180 -2.22 -6.13 -31.08
C MET A 180 -2.99 -5.89 -32.38
N GLU A 181 -2.81 -4.73 -33.00
CA GLU A 181 -3.31 -4.48 -34.34
C GLU A 181 -2.26 -4.93 -35.36
N ASP A 182 -2.66 -5.82 -36.26
CA ASP A 182 -1.82 -6.21 -37.38
C ASP A 182 -1.77 -5.02 -38.38
N VAL A 183 -0.56 -4.50 -38.56
CA VAL A 183 -0.31 -3.31 -39.40
C VAL A 183 -0.70 -3.54 -40.89
N GLN A 184 -0.70 -4.80 -41.36
CA GLN A 184 -1.01 -5.13 -42.76
C GLN A 184 -2.50 -5.38 -42.98
N THR A 185 -3.15 -6.04 -42.06
CA THR A 185 -4.53 -6.48 -42.19
C THR A 185 -5.54 -5.61 -41.45
N HIS A 186 -5.09 -4.67 -40.61
CA HIS A 186 -5.91 -3.90 -39.66
C HIS A 186 -6.82 -4.78 -38.79
N THR A 187 -6.45 -6.04 -38.57
CA THR A 187 -7.18 -6.95 -37.69
C THR A 187 -6.59 -6.96 -36.29
N LEU A 188 -7.46 -7.07 -35.29
CA LEU A 188 -7.02 -7.22 -33.90
C LEU A 188 -6.59 -8.67 -33.66
N MET A 189 -5.31 -8.86 -33.43
CA MET A 189 -4.74 -10.14 -32.99
C MET A 189 -4.62 -10.17 -31.48
N ARG A 190 -4.94 -11.32 -30.87
CA ARG A 190 -4.79 -11.56 -29.44
C ARG A 190 -3.57 -12.42 -29.20
N LYS A 191 -2.60 -11.89 -28.47
CA LYS A 191 -1.38 -12.59 -28.07
C LYS A 191 -1.44 -12.86 -26.58
N ARG A 192 -1.19 -14.13 -26.19
CA ARG A 192 -0.95 -14.46 -24.80
C ARG A 192 0.44 -13.94 -24.39
N LEU A 193 0.49 -13.20 -23.29
CA LEU A 193 1.72 -12.78 -22.65
C LEU A 193 1.93 -13.56 -21.36
N GLU A 194 3.17 -13.92 -21.13
CA GLU A 194 3.58 -14.45 -19.82
C GLU A 194 4.08 -13.30 -18.93
N MET A 195 4.02 -13.50 -17.62
CA MET A 195 4.53 -12.54 -16.66
C MET A 195 6.00 -12.20 -16.91
N LYS A 196 6.81 -13.18 -17.32
CA LYS A 196 8.22 -13.00 -17.73
C LYS A 196 8.36 -11.97 -18.88
N ASP A 197 7.44 -11.97 -19.83
CA ASP A 197 7.50 -11.05 -20.96
C ASP A 197 7.33 -9.61 -20.48
N LEU A 198 6.45 -9.40 -19.51
CA LEU A 198 6.28 -8.08 -18.87
C LEU A 198 7.51 -7.68 -18.06
N ILE A 199 8.08 -8.60 -17.29
CA ILE A 199 9.25 -8.35 -16.43
C ILE A 199 10.45 -7.98 -17.30
N ASN A 200 10.71 -8.71 -18.37
CA ASN A 200 11.89 -8.55 -19.22
C ASN A 200 11.73 -7.47 -20.29
N SER A 201 10.50 -7.03 -20.55
CA SER A 201 10.26 -5.94 -21.50
C SER A 201 10.78 -4.61 -20.96
N ARG A 202 11.33 -3.78 -21.86
CA ARG A 202 11.66 -2.37 -21.55
C ARG A 202 10.46 -1.44 -21.60
N LYS A 203 9.33 -1.89 -22.12
CA LYS A 203 8.10 -1.11 -22.18
C LYS A 203 7.40 -1.09 -20.82
N ASN A 204 6.69 -0.02 -20.57
CA ASN A 204 5.70 0.02 -19.49
C ASN A 204 4.60 -1.01 -19.73
N ALA A 205 3.74 -1.26 -18.75
CA ALA A 205 2.59 -2.14 -18.94
C ALA A 205 1.35 -1.61 -18.23
N ILE A 206 0.20 -1.77 -18.88
CA ILE A 206 -1.12 -1.46 -18.32
C ILE A 206 -1.91 -2.76 -18.31
N ILE A 207 -2.30 -3.21 -17.13
CA ILE A 207 -3.01 -4.45 -16.90
C ILE A 207 -4.44 -4.12 -16.53
N SER A 208 -5.37 -4.39 -17.45
CA SER A 208 -6.79 -4.22 -17.21
C SER A 208 -7.48 -5.50 -16.76
N GLY A 209 -8.56 -5.36 -16.00
CA GLY A 209 -9.36 -6.52 -15.57
C GLY A 209 -10.49 -6.12 -14.65
N VAL A 210 -11.54 -6.93 -14.63
CA VAL A 210 -12.72 -6.71 -13.78
C VAL A 210 -12.36 -6.75 -12.28
N ALA A 211 -13.25 -6.26 -11.43
CA ALA A 211 -13.09 -6.39 -9.98
C ALA A 211 -12.93 -7.86 -9.59
N GLY A 212 -12.03 -8.15 -8.64
CA GLY A 212 -11.76 -9.51 -8.18
C GLY A 212 -10.96 -10.39 -9.14
N SER A 213 -10.48 -9.87 -10.29
CA SER A 213 -9.67 -10.64 -11.26
C SER A 213 -8.24 -10.93 -10.81
N GLY A 214 -7.79 -10.40 -9.66
CA GLY A 214 -6.47 -10.64 -9.12
C GLY A 214 -5.38 -9.66 -9.59
N LYS A 215 -5.74 -8.46 -10.05
CA LYS A 215 -4.79 -7.43 -10.51
C LYS A 215 -3.75 -7.07 -9.43
N SER A 216 -4.19 -6.70 -8.25
CA SER A 216 -3.33 -6.35 -7.12
C SER A 216 -2.41 -7.53 -6.74
N THR A 217 -2.97 -8.73 -6.66
CA THR A 217 -2.21 -9.96 -6.37
C THR A 217 -1.15 -10.24 -7.44
N LEU A 218 -1.47 -9.99 -8.71
CA LEU A 218 -0.53 -10.13 -9.81
C LEU A 218 0.63 -9.13 -9.69
N LEU A 219 0.33 -7.84 -9.44
CA LEU A 219 1.37 -6.83 -9.21
C LEU A 219 2.29 -7.23 -8.05
N TYR A 220 1.71 -7.73 -7.00
CA TYR A 220 2.44 -8.26 -5.86
C TYR A 220 3.37 -9.40 -6.25
N ASN A 221 2.89 -10.36 -6.97
CA ASN A 221 3.69 -11.49 -7.43
C ASN A 221 4.82 -11.05 -8.38
N ILE A 222 4.56 -10.08 -9.25
CA ILE A 222 5.58 -9.48 -10.11
C ILE A 222 6.71 -8.89 -9.25
N GLY A 223 6.39 -8.12 -8.20
CA GLY A 223 7.40 -7.54 -7.30
C GLY A 223 8.27 -8.59 -6.60
N LEU A 224 7.66 -9.69 -6.11
CA LEU A 224 8.40 -10.79 -5.50
C LEU A 224 9.34 -11.51 -6.50
N ASN A 225 8.96 -11.56 -7.77
CA ASN A 225 9.83 -12.16 -8.79
C ASN A 225 11.05 -11.28 -9.08
N PHE A 226 10.93 -9.96 -9.02
CA PHE A 226 12.09 -9.08 -9.14
C PHE A 226 13.11 -9.29 -8.02
N SER A 227 12.66 -9.44 -6.78
CA SER A 227 13.56 -9.77 -5.66
C SER A 227 14.31 -11.09 -5.89
N LYS A 228 13.62 -12.12 -6.38
CA LYS A 228 14.26 -13.40 -6.72
C LYS A 228 15.24 -13.28 -7.89
N GLU A 229 14.92 -12.47 -8.91
CA GLU A 229 15.81 -12.23 -10.04
C GLU A 229 17.08 -11.50 -9.61
N ASN A 230 17.00 -10.54 -8.69
CA ASN A 230 18.16 -9.80 -8.18
C ASN A 230 19.23 -10.72 -7.60
N ALA A 231 18.84 -11.82 -6.98
CA ALA A 231 19.77 -12.82 -6.44
C ALA A 231 20.62 -13.51 -7.51
N THR A 232 20.20 -13.48 -8.79
CA THR A 232 20.87 -14.14 -9.92
C THR A 232 21.60 -13.16 -10.84
N ILE A 233 21.43 -11.85 -10.66
CA ILE A 233 22.08 -10.83 -11.48
C ILE A 233 23.57 -10.75 -11.11
N ALA A 234 24.42 -10.84 -12.12
CA ALA A 234 25.87 -10.67 -11.96
C ALA A 234 26.18 -9.23 -11.47
N ASN A 235 27.34 -9.06 -10.81
CA ASN A 235 27.74 -7.78 -10.17
C ASN A 235 27.82 -6.58 -11.12
N ASP A 236 27.86 -6.79 -12.43
CA ASP A 236 27.89 -5.76 -13.48
C ASP A 236 26.49 -5.37 -14.00
N GLY A 237 25.43 -6.12 -13.61
CA GLY A 237 24.05 -5.83 -13.97
C GLY A 237 23.36 -4.93 -12.97
N LYS A 238 22.49 -4.00 -13.45
CA LYS A 238 21.62 -3.21 -12.56
C LYS A 238 20.57 -4.12 -11.94
N LYS A 239 20.54 -4.14 -10.61
CA LYS A 239 19.46 -4.78 -9.86
C LYS A 239 18.17 -3.99 -9.98
N LYS A 240 17.03 -4.66 -9.84
CA LYS A 240 15.70 -4.07 -9.98
C LYS A 240 15.07 -3.83 -8.61
N ILE A 241 14.51 -2.64 -8.41
CA ILE A 241 13.76 -2.31 -7.19
C ILE A 241 12.26 -2.23 -7.51
N PRO A 242 11.44 -3.19 -7.05
CA PRO A 242 10.00 -3.10 -7.16
C PRO A 242 9.44 -2.14 -6.09
N ILE A 243 8.73 -1.09 -6.51
CA ILE A 243 8.06 -0.15 -5.60
C ILE A 243 6.56 -0.21 -5.84
N PHE A 244 5.82 -0.67 -4.84
CA PHE A 244 4.37 -0.73 -4.92
C PHE A 244 3.73 0.59 -4.47
N ILE A 245 2.86 1.14 -5.32
CA ILE A 245 2.21 2.42 -5.12
C ILE A 245 0.70 2.21 -5.17
N THR A 246 0.01 2.57 -4.10
CA THR A 246 -1.45 2.54 -4.00
C THR A 246 -2.04 3.94 -4.13
N ALA A 247 -3.36 4.03 -4.34
CA ALA A 247 -4.09 5.29 -4.27
C ALA A 247 -3.88 5.99 -2.93
N MET A 248 -3.84 5.26 -1.81
CA MET A 248 -3.62 5.82 -0.47
C MET A 248 -2.23 6.43 -0.32
N ASP A 249 -1.17 5.78 -0.84
CA ASP A 249 0.17 6.36 -0.85
C ASP A 249 0.20 7.71 -1.57
N LEU A 250 -0.48 7.80 -2.71
CA LEU A 250 -0.57 9.04 -3.49
C LEU A 250 -1.39 10.14 -2.78
N ILE A 251 -2.41 9.76 -2.00
CA ILE A 251 -3.16 10.71 -1.16
C ILE A 251 -2.27 11.29 -0.08
N ASN A 252 -1.56 10.44 0.65
CA ASN A 252 -0.70 10.82 1.77
C ASN A 252 0.45 11.74 1.34
N HIS A 253 0.97 11.57 0.12
CA HIS A 253 2.05 12.37 -0.45
C HIS A 253 1.58 13.42 -1.46
N GLN A 254 0.38 13.99 -1.28
CA GLN A 254 -0.20 15.03 -2.15
C GLN A 254 -0.17 14.67 -3.65
N LYS A 255 -0.17 13.37 -3.96
CA LYS A 255 -0.14 12.80 -5.31
C LYS A 255 1.16 13.04 -6.08
N ASP A 256 2.26 13.20 -5.38
CA ASP A 256 3.61 13.25 -5.98
C ASP A 256 4.24 11.85 -5.97
N VAL A 257 4.33 11.26 -7.16
CA VAL A 257 4.89 9.90 -7.35
C VAL A 257 6.36 9.84 -6.92
N LYS A 258 7.12 10.91 -7.16
CA LYS A 258 8.54 10.95 -6.76
C LYS A 258 8.70 10.92 -5.25
N GLN A 259 7.88 11.68 -4.52
CA GLN A 259 7.88 11.65 -3.04
C GLN A 259 7.53 10.26 -2.51
N VAL A 260 6.55 9.58 -3.11
CA VAL A 260 6.22 8.19 -2.74
C VAL A 260 7.42 7.27 -2.94
N ILE A 261 8.14 7.39 -4.06
CA ILE A 261 9.37 6.61 -4.32
C ILE A 261 10.39 6.86 -3.21
N GLU A 262 10.72 8.12 -2.94
CA GLU A 262 11.71 8.51 -1.93
C GLU A 262 11.34 7.98 -0.54
N THR A 263 10.08 8.08 -0.15
CA THR A 263 9.60 7.56 1.14
C THR A 263 9.71 6.03 1.22
N LYS A 264 9.27 5.33 0.18
CA LYS A 264 9.29 3.85 0.20
C LYS A 264 10.69 3.25 0.10
N THR A 265 11.66 4.00 -0.41
CA THR A 265 13.06 3.56 -0.55
C THR A 265 14.00 4.17 0.49
N ILE A 266 13.46 4.84 1.50
CA ILE A 266 14.28 5.52 2.53
C ILE A 266 15.24 4.57 3.25
N THR A 267 14.88 3.30 3.39
CA THR A 267 15.73 2.26 4.00
C THR A 267 17.00 1.99 3.20
N ILE A 268 16.97 2.26 1.89
CA ILE A 268 18.15 2.12 1.02
C ILE A 268 19.16 3.26 1.27
N GLY A 269 18.69 4.41 1.79
CA GLY A 269 19.56 5.54 2.16
C GLY A 269 20.16 6.31 0.98
N LEU A 270 19.56 6.19 -0.22
CA LEU A 270 20.00 6.88 -1.44
C LEU A 270 19.01 7.99 -1.81
N SER A 271 19.52 9.08 -2.37
CA SER A 271 18.68 10.07 -3.04
C SER A 271 18.02 9.48 -4.29
N PHE A 272 16.94 10.11 -4.76
CA PHE A 272 16.25 9.68 -5.97
C PHE A 272 17.19 9.55 -7.19
N LEU A 273 18.14 10.48 -7.37
CA LEU A 273 19.08 10.44 -8.48
C LEU A 273 20.03 9.24 -8.37
N GLU A 274 20.58 9.00 -7.18
CA GLU A 274 21.46 7.84 -6.94
C GLU A 274 20.71 6.51 -7.10
N LEU A 275 19.43 6.44 -6.69
CA LEU A 275 18.59 5.26 -6.93
C LEU A 275 18.47 4.94 -8.42
N VAL A 276 18.15 5.94 -9.24
CA VAL A 276 17.98 5.76 -10.70
C VAL A 276 19.33 5.43 -11.39
N GLU A 277 20.45 5.96 -10.88
CA GLU A 277 21.78 5.65 -11.40
C GLU A 277 22.18 4.20 -11.11
N ARG A 278 21.89 3.70 -9.91
CA ARG A 278 22.34 2.37 -9.46
C ARG A 278 21.40 1.25 -9.81
N TYR A 279 20.10 1.51 -9.79
CA TYR A 279 19.06 0.49 -9.92
C TYR A 279 18.11 0.76 -11.08
N GLU A 280 17.41 -0.29 -11.52
CA GLU A 280 16.25 -0.18 -12.38
C GLU A 280 14.99 -0.17 -11.48
N ILE A 281 14.28 0.95 -11.46
CA ILE A 281 13.08 1.12 -10.61
C ILE A 281 11.86 0.61 -11.37
N ILE A 282 11.12 -0.31 -10.74
CA ILE A 282 9.88 -0.86 -11.28
C ILE A 282 8.71 -0.40 -10.39
N LEU A 283 7.95 0.57 -10.88
CA LEU A 283 6.77 1.06 -10.18
C LEU A 283 5.61 0.10 -10.43
N LEU A 284 5.06 -0.47 -9.38
CA LEU A 284 3.89 -1.34 -9.39
C LEU A 284 2.71 -0.52 -8.87
N VAL A 285 1.89 0.01 -9.78
CA VAL A 285 0.87 1.02 -9.47
C VAL A 285 -0.51 0.38 -9.46
N ASP A 286 -1.21 0.50 -8.33
CA ASP A 286 -2.55 -0.09 -8.15
C ASP A 286 -3.60 0.94 -7.76
N SER A 287 -4.84 0.68 -8.17
CA SER A 287 -6.04 1.39 -7.73
C SER A 287 -6.10 2.90 -8.06
N ILE A 288 -5.36 3.40 -9.05
CA ILE A 288 -5.48 4.82 -9.44
C ILE A 288 -6.81 5.15 -10.15
N ASP A 289 -7.53 4.14 -10.60
CA ASP A 289 -8.90 4.25 -11.12
C ASP A 289 -9.93 4.60 -10.03
N GLU A 290 -9.54 4.61 -8.77
CA GLU A 290 -10.33 5.13 -7.65
C GLU A 290 -10.30 6.67 -7.54
N PHE A 291 -9.39 7.34 -8.25
CA PHE A 291 -9.36 8.80 -8.31
C PHE A 291 -10.34 9.37 -9.34
N GLU A 292 -10.74 10.63 -9.14
CA GLU A 292 -11.40 11.42 -10.17
C GLU A 292 -10.54 11.56 -11.43
N SER A 293 -11.17 11.69 -12.59
CA SER A 293 -10.53 11.73 -13.91
C SER A 293 -9.34 12.69 -14.01
N ASP A 294 -9.46 13.91 -13.48
CA ASP A 294 -8.39 14.91 -13.55
C ASP A 294 -7.18 14.54 -12.67
N ARG A 295 -7.43 13.84 -11.58
CA ARG A 295 -6.38 13.34 -10.70
C ARG A 295 -5.65 12.15 -11.34
N GLN A 296 -6.40 11.26 -11.97
CA GLN A 296 -5.83 10.16 -12.73
C GLN A 296 -4.88 10.67 -13.81
N LYS A 297 -5.32 11.67 -14.59
CA LYS A 297 -4.50 12.30 -15.65
C LYS A 297 -3.17 12.84 -15.10
N LYS A 298 -3.19 13.53 -13.96
CA LYS A 298 -1.97 14.06 -13.33
C LYS A 298 -1.00 12.96 -12.93
N VAL A 299 -1.49 11.86 -12.33
CA VAL A 299 -0.66 10.72 -11.95
C VAL A 299 -0.08 10.05 -13.19
N ILE A 300 -0.88 9.82 -14.22
CA ILE A 300 -0.43 9.27 -15.50
C ILE A 300 0.69 10.12 -16.09
N GLN A 301 0.52 11.44 -16.12
CA GLN A 301 1.53 12.36 -16.65
C GLN A 301 2.85 12.31 -15.86
N GLN A 302 2.77 12.16 -14.53
CA GLN A 302 3.98 11.98 -13.70
C GLN A 302 4.67 10.65 -14.01
N LEU A 303 3.93 9.53 -14.12
CA LEU A 303 4.47 8.22 -14.47
C LEU A 303 5.15 8.25 -15.85
N GLU A 304 4.51 8.86 -16.85
CA GLU A 304 5.09 9.04 -18.17
C GLU A 304 6.37 9.90 -18.15
N ASN A 305 6.38 10.98 -17.37
CA ASN A 305 7.57 11.81 -17.24
C ASN A 305 8.72 11.07 -16.54
N LEU A 306 8.40 10.26 -15.53
CA LEU A 306 9.40 9.43 -14.84
C LEU A 306 9.93 8.32 -15.74
N SER A 307 9.08 7.68 -16.53
CA SER A 307 9.49 6.58 -17.41
C SER A 307 10.36 7.02 -18.59
N LYS A 308 10.37 8.32 -18.93
CA LYS A 308 11.33 8.88 -19.90
C LYS A 308 12.76 8.86 -19.38
N ASN A 309 12.96 8.77 -18.05
CA ASN A 309 14.27 8.57 -17.47
C ASN A 309 14.70 7.11 -17.64
N LYS A 310 15.91 6.89 -18.15
CA LYS A 310 16.47 5.54 -18.26
C LYS A 310 16.58 4.92 -16.86
N GLY A 311 15.96 3.78 -16.66
CA GLY A 311 16.00 3.04 -15.39
C GLY A 311 14.70 3.11 -14.56
N ILE A 312 13.64 3.77 -15.06
CA ILE A 312 12.33 3.73 -14.43
C ILE A 312 11.31 3.13 -15.39
N LYS A 313 10.57 2.15 -14.91
CA LYS A 313 9.47 1.49 -15.61
C LYS A 313 8.26 1.43 -14.69
N TYR A 314 7.06 1.45 -15.23
CA TYR A 314 5.86 1.19 -14.44
C TYR A 314 5.03 0.03 -15.02
N ILE A 315 4.36 -0.70 -14.14
CA ILE A 315 3.32 -1.68 -14.42
C ILE A 315 2.10 -1.26 -13.62
N LEU A 316 1.05 -0.86 -14.33
CA LEU A 316 -0.13 -0.25 -13.74
C LEU A 316 -1.33 -1.19 -13.87
N ALA A 317 -2.06 -1.40 -12.77
CA ALA A 317 -3.32 -2.13 -12.75
C ALA A 317 -4.52 -1.18 -12.74
N THR A 318 -5.55 -1.48 -13.56
CA THR A 318 -6.76 -0.66 -13.68
C THR A 318 -7.99 -1.52 -14.00
N ARG A 319 -9.18 -0.99 -13.74
CA ARG A 319 -10.44 -1.57 -14.22
C ARG A 319 -10.76 -1.13 -15.68
N HIS A 320 -10.30 0.06 -16.05
CA HIS A 320 -10.63 0.71 -17.31
C HIS A 320 -9.38 1.19 -18.04
N GLU A 321 -9.04 0.57 -19.16
CA GLU A 321 -7.84 0.93 -19.94
C GLU A 321 -8.03 2.09 -20.91
N ASN A 322 -9.27 2.43 -21.28
CA ASN A 322 -9.55 3.41 -22.33
C ASN A 322 -8.91 4.77 -22.04
N MET A 323 -8.97 5.23 -20.81
CA MET A 323 -8.37 6.49 -20.40
C MET A 323 -6.84 6.52 -20.62
N PHE A 324 -6.18 5.39 -20.45
CA PHE A 324 -4.74 5.27 -20.64
C PHE A 324 -4.38 5.25 -22.12
N ARG A 325 -5.22 4.67 -22.97
CA ARG A 325 -5.03 4.61 -24.42
C ARG A 325 -5.09 6.00 -25.09
N GLU A 326 -5.70 6.99 -24.46
CA GLU A 326 -5.72 8.37 -24.92
C GLU A 326 -4.37 9.09 -24.74
N HIS A 327 -3.57 8.66 -23.75
CA HIS A 327 -2.34 9.33 -23.36
C HIS A 327 -1.08 8.52 -23.63
N ILE A 328 -1.18 7.20 -23.72
CA ILE A 328 -0.04 6.27 -23.83
C ILE A 328 -0.18 5.43 -25.09
N THR A 329 0.88 5.39 -25.89
CA THR A 329 0.88 4.64 -27.12
C THR A 329 1.27 3.17 -26.93
N ARG A 330 0.81 2.28 -27.82
CA ARG A 330 1.22 0.87 -27.84
C ARG A 330 2.73 0.67 -28.12
N LYS A 331 3.43 1.70 -28.58
CA LYS A 331 4.89 1.67 -28.75
C LYS A 331 5.60 1.75 -27.38
N ASP A 332 5.01 2.49 -26.45
CA ASP A 332 5.60 2.82 -25.17
C ASP A 332 5.16 1.85 -24.06
N ALA A 333 3.99 1.23 -24.20
CA ALA A 333 3.45 0.31 -23.22
C ALA A 333 2.74 -0.92 -23.83
N HIS A 334 2.79 -2.03 -23.09
CA HIS A 334 1.92 -3.19 -23.29
C HIS A 334 0.55 -2.92 -22.68
N PHE A 335 -0.51 -3.20 -23.45
CA PHE A 335 -1.88 -3.16 -22.94
C PHE A 335 -2.42 -4.58 -22.85
N CYS A 336 -2.53 -5.08 -21.62
CA CYS A 336 -2.89 -6.46 -21.35
C CYS A 336 -4.20 -6.51 -20.56
N SER A 337 -5.05 -7.47 -20.89
CA SER A 337 -6.23 -7.78 -20.09
C SER A 337 -6.06 -9.12 -19.35
N ILE A 338 -6.54 -9.18 -18.10
CA ILE A 338 -6.62 -10.44 -17.34
C ILE A 338 -7.84 -11.22 -17.83
N SER A 339 -7.60 -12.42 -18.34
CA SER A 339 -8.65 -13.35 -18.71
C SER A 339 -9.28 -14.03 -17.50
N ARG A 340 -10.52 -14.54 -17.67
CA ARG A 340 -11.14 -15.42 -16.69
C ARG A 340 -10.29 -16.69 -16.52
N PHE A 341 -10.39 -17.31 -15.37
CA PHE A 341 -9.72 -18.59 -15.13
C PHE A 341 -10.25 -19.67 -16.08
N ASN A 342 -9.34 -20.41 -16.66
CA ASN A 342 -9.65 -21.63 -17.38
C ASN A 342 -9.81 -22.81 -16.40
N VAL A 343 -10.27 -23.96 -16.89
CA VAL A 343 -10.54 -25.14 -16.06
C VAL A 343 -9.32 -25.61 -15.28
N GLU A 344 -8.13 -25.54 -15.87
CA GLU A 344 -6.89 -25.93 -15.19
C GLU A 344 -6.50 -24.94 -14.07
N GLN A 345 -6.71 -23.64 -14.30
CA GLN A 345 -6.49 -22.62 -13.27
C GLN A 345 -7.49 -22.75 -12.13
N ILE A 346 -8.75 -23.06 -12.43
CA ILE A 346 -9.79 -23.35 -11.42
C ILE A 346 -9.36 -24.55 -10.57
N ARG A 347 -8.94 -25.65 -11.20
CA ARG A 347 -8.48 -26.84 -10.49
C ARG A 347 -7.30 -26.54 -9.57
N ARG A 348 -6.28 -25.83 -10.06
CA ARG A 348 -5.10 -25.43 -9.25
C ARG A 348 -5.48 -24.55 -8.09
N PHE A 349 -6.41 -23.63 -8.31
CA PHE A 349 -6.87 -22.72 -7.26
C PHE A 349 -7.63 -23.49 -6.18
N VAL A 350 -8.58 -24.33 -6.55
CA VAL A 350 -9.38 -25.12 -5.60
C VAL A 350 -8.49 -26.05 -4.77
N ASN A 351 -7.55 -26.75 -5.40
CA ASN A 351 -6.62 -27.64 -4.69
C ASN A 351 -5.65 -26.87 -3.75
N ALA A 352 -5.29 -25.64 -4.11
CA ALA A 352 -4.47 -24.80 -3.23
C ALA A 352 -5.29 -24.19 -2.08
N PHE A 353 -6.58 -23.91 -2.32
CA PHE A 353 -7.49 -23.30 -1.35
C PHE A 353 -8.03 -24.33 -0.33
N LEU A 354 -8.41 -25.51 -0.79
CA LEU A 354 -8.89 -26.61 0.04
C LEU A 354 -7.80 -27.68 0.14
N PRO A 355 -7.10 -27.78 1.30
CA PRO A 355 -6.03 -28.77 1.48
C PRO A 355 -6.54 -30.22 1.49
N ASP A 356 -7.82 -30.41 1.80
CA ASP A 356 -8.48 -31.72 1.77
C ASP A 356 -8.81 -32.08 0.31
N GLU A 357 -8.16 -33.12 -0.21
CA GLU A 357 -8.28 -33.56 -1.59
C GLU A 357 -9.70 -34.09 -1.95
N GLU A 358 -10.39 -34.69 -1.00
CA GLU A 358 -11.76 -35.18 -1.18
C GLU A 358 -12.71 -34.00 -1.35
N LYS A 359 -12.67 -33.03 -0.43
CA LYS A 359 -13.45 -31.80 -0.53
C LYS A 359 -13.13 -30.99 -1.79
N ALA A 360 -11.87 -30.90 -2.18
CA ALA A 360 -11.48 -30.20 -3.40
C ALA A 360 -12.08 -30.85 -4.65
N ASN A 361 -12.09 -32.18 -4.72
CA ASN A 361 -12.70 -32.91 -5.83
C ASN A 361 -14.22 -32.75 -5.83
N ASP A 362 -14.88 -32.85 -4.68
CA ASP A 362 -16.32 -32.64 -4.55
C ASP A 362 -16.73 -31.25 -5.03
N LEU A 363 -15.96 -30.20 -4.67
CA LEU A 363 -16.21 -28.85 -5.17
C LEU A 363 -16.05 -28.77 -6.69
N LEU A 364 -15.00 -29.36 -7.25
CA LEU A 364 -14.77 -29.35 -8.69
C LEU A 364 -15.89 -30.07 -9.45
N ASP A 365 -16.39 -31.17 -8.95
CA ASP A 365 -17.49 -31.91 -9.54
C ASP A 365 -18.80 -31.14 -9.43
N ALA A 366 -19.09 -30.55 -8.28
CA ALA A 366 -20.26 -29.69 -8.09
C ALA A 366 -20.23 -28.45 -9.02
N LEU A 367 -19.07 -27.85 -9.24
CA LEU A 367 -18.91 -26.74 -10.21
C LEU A 367 -19.20 -27.16 -11.66
N ARG A 368 -18.88 -28.42 -12.03
CA ARG A 368 -19.15 -29.00 -13.36
C ARG A 368 -20.61 -29.34 -13.52
N GLU A 369 -21.17 -30.08 -12.58
CA GLU A 369 -22.55 -30.56 -12.62
C GLU A 369 -23.56 -29.40 -12.68
N ASN A 370 -23.32 -28.35 -11.91
CA ASN A 370 -24.16 -27.16 -11.89
C ASN A 370 -23.88 -26.19 -13.07
N LYS A 371 -22.93 -26.52 -13.96
CA LYS A 371 -22.50 -25.67 -15.09
C LYS A 371 -22.12 -24.26 -14.66
N LEU A 372 -21.61 -24.08 -13.44
CA LEU A 372 -21.26 -22.78 -12.89
C LEU A 372 -20.09 -22.14 -13.61
N ILE A 373 -19.13 -22.95 -14.07
CA ILE A 373 -17.98 -22.51 -14.87
C ILE A 373 -18.40 -21.80 -16.16
N GLU A 374 -19.51 -22.23 -16.76
CA GLU A 374 -20.04 -21.66 -18.00
C GLU A 374 -20.90 -20.41 -17.75
N ARG A 375 -21.65 -20.43 -16.65
CA ARG A 375 -22.66 -19.40 -16.33
C ARG A 375 -22.11 -18.19 -15.57
N LEU A 376 -21.08 -18.42 -14.73
CA LEU A 376 -20.53 -17.36 -13.88
C LEU A 376 -19.20 -16.85 -14.43
N PRO A 377 -18.90 -15.55 -14.26
CA PRO A 377 -17.56 -15.03 -14.50
C PRO A 377 -16.62 -15.52 -13.38
N ILE A 378 -16.05 -16.70 -13.54
CA ILE A 378 -15.14 -17.27 -12.53
C ILE A 378 -13.86 -16.42 -12.46
N THR A 379 -13.81 -15.58 -11.43
CA THR A 379 -12.63 -14.81 -11.04
C THR A 379 -12.02 -15.44 -9.77
N PRO A 380 -10.76 -15.13 -9.44
CA PRO A 380 -10.17 -15.55 -8.17
C PRO A 380 -11.05 -15.23 -6.95
N LEU A 381 -11.61 -14.02 -6.92
CA LEU A 381 -12.52 -13.62 -5.82
C LEU A 381 -13.78 -14.50 -5.78
N THR A 382 -14.47 -14.64 -6.91
CA THR A 382 -15.70 -15.45 -6.97
C THR A 382 -15.41 -16.89 -6.55
N LEU A 383 -14.27 -17.44 -7.00
CA LEU A 383 -13.88 -18.81 -6.67
C LEU A 383 -13.53 -18.94 -5.17
N SER A 384 -12.87 -17.94 -4.58
CA SER A 384 -12.62 -17.91 -3.13
C SER A 384 -13.94 -17.94 -2.35
N LEU A 385 -14.91 -17.10 -2.74
CA LEU A 385 -16.21 -17.05 -2.07
C LEU A 385 -16.98 -18.38 -2.17
N ILE A 386 -16.95 -19.00 -3.37
CA ILE A 386 -17.57 -20.30 -3.57
C ILE A 386 -16.88 -21.36 -2.70
N SER A 387 -15.55 -21.40 -2.67
CA SER A 387 -14.80 -22.38 -1.89
C SER A 387 -15.06 -22.25 -0.39
N ILE A 388 -15.19 -21.00 0.12
CA ILE A 388 -15.53 -20.75 1.53
C ILE A 388 -16.95 -21.23 1.83
N LEU A 389 -17.92 -20.87 0.99
CA LEU A 389 -19.31 -21.26 1.19
C LEU A 389 -19.48 -22.77 1.14
N PHE A 390 -18.79 -23.42 0.20
CA PHE A 390 -18.81 -24.89 0.06
C PHE A 390 -18.26 -25.59 1.31
N ASP A 391 -17.19 -25.07 1.91
CA ASP A 391 -16.60 -25.62 3.13
C ASP A 391 -17.49 -25.38 4.38
N GLU A 392 -18.27 -24.28 4.41
CA GLU A 392 -19.09 -23.88 5.57
C GLU A 392 -20.56 -24.33 5.50
N THR A 393 -21.11 -24.67 4.32
CA THR A 393 -22.54 -24.94 4.11
C THR A 393 -22.86 -26.36 3.70
N ASP A 394 -22.17 -27.36 4.26
CA ASP A 394 -22.41 -28.78 3.95
C ASP A 394 -22.52 -29.08 2.43
N TYR A 395 -21.59 -28.52 1.66
CA TYR A 395 -21.41 -28.76 0.22
C TYR A 395 -22.49 -28.14 -0.71
N GLU A 396 -23.27 -27.17 -0.24
CA GLU A 396 -24.21 -26.46 -1.10
C GLU A 396 -23.55 -25.27 -1.83
N ILE A 397 -23.65 -25.26 -3.16
CA ILE A 397 -23.18 -24.13 -3.99
C ILE A 397 -24.39 -23.31 -4.47
N PRO A 398 -24.40 -21.98 -4.24
CA PRO A 398 -25.44 -21.11 -4.76
C PRO A 398 -25.46 -21.08 -6.29
N ALA A 399 -26.66 -21.03 -6.87
CA ALA A 399 -26.83 -21.12 -8.33
C ALA A 399 -26.50 -19.81 -9.08
N THR A 400 -26.51 -18.66 -8.39
CA THR A 400 -26.27 -17.33 -8.99
C THR A 400 -25.20 -16.55 -8.24
N ILE A 401 -24.58 -15.59 -8.92
CA ILE A 401 -23.62 -14.66 -8.31
C ILE A 401 -24.28 -13.88 -7.16
N THR A 402 -25.53 -13.47 -7.33
CA THR A 402 -26.27 -12.73 -6.31
C THR A 402 -26.44 -13.57 -5.04
N ASP A 403 -26.78 -14.86 -5.21
CA ASP A 403 -26.92 -15.79 -4.08
C ASP A 403 -25.57 -16.07 -3.40
N ILE A 404 -24.47 -16.14 -4.16
CA ILE A 404 -23.13 -16.27 -3.61
C ILE A 404 -22.81 -15.08 -2.71
N TYR A 405 -23.02 -13.85 -3.19
CA TYR A 405 -22.78 -12.65 -2.39
C TYR A 405 -23.74 -12.54 -1.20
N ALA A 406 -25.00 -12.93 -1.36
CA ALA A 406 -25.99 -12.92 -0.27
C ALA A 406 -25.59 -13.91 0.84
N LYS A 407 -25.30 -15.18 0.50
CA LYS A 407 -24.86 -16.19 1.49
C LYS A 407 -23.53 -15.80 2.13
N PHE A 408 -22.59 -15.25 1.34
CA PHE A 408 -21.33 -14.74 1.87
C PHE A 408 -21.54 -13.57 2.85
N ASN A 409 -22.44 -12.65 2.53
CA ASN A 409 -22.80 -11.55 3.41
C ASN A 409 -23.42 -12.07 4.73
N ASP A 410 -24.27 -13.08 4.66
CA ASP A 410 -24.83 -13.76 5.83
C ASP A 410 -23.74 -14.40 6.69
N LEU A 411 -22.77 -15.06 6.07
CA LEU A 411 -21.62 -15.66 6.74
C LEU A 411 -20.75 -14.60 7.44
N VAL A 412 -20.38 -13.53 6.71
CA VAL A 412 -19.56 -12.42 7.22
C VAL A 412 -20.24 -11.69 8.37
N ASN A 413 -21.56 -11.56 8.32
CA ASN A 413 -22.36 -10.95 9.39
C ASN A 413 -22.61 -11.90 10.56
N GLY A 414 -22.23 -13.18 10.46
CA GLY A 414 -22.42 -14.17 11.52
C GLY A 414 -23.87 -14.65 11.69
N ARG A 415 -24.72 -14.51 10.67
CA ARG A 415 -26.15 -14.90 10.76
C ARG A 415 -26.37 -16.38 11.09
N GLY A 416 -25.43 -17.25 10.68
CA GLY A 416 -25.50 -18.67 10.98
C GLY A 416 -25.13 -19.04 12.42
N ILE A 417 -24.56 -18.12 13.21
CA ILE A 417 -23.98 -18.38 14.55
C ILE A 417 -24.62 -17.50 15.63
N VAL A 418 -25.78 -16.89 15.35
CA VAL A 418 -26.41 -15.94 16.29
C VAL A 418 -26.87 -16.68 17.55
N SER A 419 -26.23 -16.37 18.67
CA SER A 419 -26.51 -16.96 19.97
C SER A 419 -27.39 -16.07 20.86
N SER A 420 -27.56 -14.79 20.51
CA SER A 420 -28.33 -13.84 21.34
C SER A 420 -29.17 -12.85 20.52
N LYS A 421 -30.23 -12.33 21.18
CA LYS A 421 -31.09 -11.28 20.59
C LYS A 421 -30.29 -9.97 20.30
N ILE A 422 -29.25 -9.70 21.09
CA ILE A 422 -28.41 -8.50 20.92
C ILE A 422 -27.57 -8.64 19.67
N GLU A 423 -26.93 -9.79 19.45
CA GLU A 423 -26.16 -10.07 18.23
C GLU A 423 -27.04 -9.96 16.97
N TYR A 424 -28.27 -10.46 17.04
CA TYR A 424 -29.22 -10.32 15.92
C TYR A 424 -29.56 -8.87 15.61
N ILE A 425 -29.72 -8.01 16.63
CA ILE A 425 -29.96 -6.57 16.46
C ILE A 425 -28.72 -5.91 15.83
N ASP A 426 -27.52 -6.26 16.29
CA ASP A 426 -26.25 -5.74 15.80
C ASP A 426 -26.05 -6.07 14.32
N ILE A 427 -26.31 -7.29 13.92
CA ILE A 427 -26.23 -7.74 12.53
C ILE A 427 -27.19 -6.95 11.64
N ASN A 428 -28.46 -6.82 12.03
CA ASN A 428 -29.44 -6.06 11.27
C ASN A 428 -29.09 -4.56 11.18
N PHE A 429 -28.50 -4.00 12.23
CA PHE A 429 -28.04 -2.62 12.24
C PHE A 429 -26.89 -2.41 11.25
N ARG A 430 -25.85 -3.29 11.25
CA ARG A 430 -24.74 -3.24 10.29
C ARG A 430 -25.23 -3.34 8.84
N GLU A 431 -26.12 -4.28 8.55
CA GLU A 431 -26.69 -4.40 7.20
C GLU A 431 -27.44 -3.16 6.76
N ARG A 432 -28.23 -2.57 7.66
CA ARG A 432 -28.94 -1.34 7.35
C ARG A 432 -27.98 -0.20 7.05
N ILE A 433 -26.90 -0.07 7.83
CA ILE A 433 -25.83 0.89 7.59
C ILE A 433 -25.21 0.67 6.21
N LEU A 434 -24.75 -0.55 5.92
CA LEU A 434 -24.11 -0.89 4.66
C LEU A 434 -25.05 -0.68 3.46
N SER A 435 -26.35 -1.00 3.61
CA SER A 435 -27.35 -0.79 2.56
C SER A 435 -27.58 0.70 2.27
N ILE A 436 -27.70 1.53 3.32
CA ILE A 436 -27.88 2.99 3.16
C ILE A 436 -26.62 3.60 2.52
N TYR A 437 -25.44 3.18 2.95
CA TYR A 437 -24.19 3.66 2.38
C TYR A 437 -24.01 3.20 0.94
N GLY A 438 -24.30 1.93 0.64
CA GLY A 438 -24.27 1.40 -0.73
C GLY A 438 -25.22 2.15 -1.66
N TYR A 439 -26.44 2.42 -1.21
CA TYR A 439 -27.39 3.25 -1.95
C TYR A 439 -26.88 4.68 -2.17
N HIS A 440 -26.28 5.28 -1.15
CA HIS A 440 -25.66 6.61 -1.26
C HIS A 440 -24.54 6.62 -2.31
N LEU A 441 -23.62 5.64 -2.29
CA LEU A 441 -22.56 5.51 -3.28
C LEU A 441 -23.09 5.32 -4.70
N MET A 442 -24.15 4.52 -4.87
CA MET A 442 -24.76 4.30 -6.20
C MET A 442 -25.45 5.54 -6.75
N THR A 443 -25.97 6.41 -5.89
CA THR A 443 -26.68 7.63 -6.30
C THR A 443 -25.78 8.85 -6.46
N ARG A 444 -24.53 8.80 -5.94
CA ARG A 444 -23.54 9.86 -6.18
C ARG A 444 -23.06 9.85 -7.62
N LYS A 445 -22.84 11.05 -8.17
CA LYS A 445 -22.33 11.22 -9.54
C LYS A 445 -20.90 10.72 -9.74
N ASP A 446 -20.10 10.79 -8.67
CA ASP A 446 -18.68 10.42 -8.66
C ASP A 446 -18.43 8.96 -8.28
N HIS A 447 -19.42 8.28 -7.69
CA HIS A 447 -19.33 6.91 -7.17
C HIS A 447 -18.11 6.66 -6.25
N GLN A 448 -17.56 7.74 -5.64
CA GLN A 448 -16.38 7.64 -4.78
C GLN A 448 -16.77 7.36 -3.34
N PRO A 449 -15.99 6.51 -2.62
CA PRO A 449 -16.17 6.33 -1.19
C PRO A 449 -16.01 7.66 -0.45
N LEU A 450 -16.74 7.83 0.63
CA LEU A 450 -16.56 8.96 1.54
C LEU A 450 -15.21 8.80 2.29
N LEU A 451 -14.55 9.92 2.58
CA LEU A 451 -13.47 9.94 3.54
C LEU A 451 -13.99 9.59 4.93
N TYR A 452 -13.12 9.16 5.85
CA TYR A 452 -13.53 8.68 7.15
C TYR A 452 -14.44 9.68 7.91
N ASP A 453 -14.05 10.94 7.96
CA ASP A 453 -14.81 11.98 8.64
C ASP A 453 -16.16 12.26 7.93
N GLU A 454 -16.16 12.32 6.60
CA GLU A 454 -17.38 12.46 5.81
C GLU A 454 -18.31 11.25 6.00
N PHE A 455 -17.74 10.06 6.17
CA PHE A 455 -18.50 8.84 6.45
C PHE A 455 -19.17 8.90 7.82
N ILE A 456 -18.47 9.38 8.84
CA ILE A 456 -19.02 9.57 10.18
C ILE A 456 -20.14 10.61 10.15
N ASP A 457 -19.90 11.78 9.55
CA ASP A 457 -20.88 12.85 9.43
C ASP A 457 -22.14 12.39 8.67
N PHE A 458 -21.95 11.63 7.59
CA PHE A 458 -23.07 11.05 6.83
C PHE A 458 -23.97 10.16 7.70
N PHE A 459 -23.37 9.37 8.61
CA PHE A 459 -24.16 8.51 9.49
C PHE A 459 -24.78 9.28 10.65
N VAL A 460 -24.10 10.25 11.22
CA VAL A 460 -24.68 11.13 12.25
C VAL A 460 -25.94 11.82 11.69
N ASP A 461 -25.86 12.40 10.49
CA ASP A 461 -27.01 13.06 9.84
C ASP A 461 -28.18 12.10 9.51
N LYS A 462 -27.91 10.81 9.31
CA LYS A 462 -28.96 9.83 8.95
C LYS A 462 -29.60 9.15 10.15
N PHE A 463 -28.91 9.09 11.28
CA PHE A 463 -29.33 8.32 12.46
C PHE A 463 -29.49 9.15 13.74
N ALA A 464 -29.14 10.45 13.74
CA ALA A 464 -29.44 11.41 14.80
C ALA A 464 -30.86 11.98 14.61
#